data_bd7335398b1cc7700ee48f8894d6df02
#
_entry.id   bd7335398b1cc7700ee48f8894d6df02
#
_cell.length_a   1.000
_cell.length_b   1.000
_cell.length_c   1.000
_cell.angle_alpha   90.00
_cell.angle_beta   90.00
_cell.angle_gamma   90.00
#
_symmetry.space_group_name_H-M   'P 1'
#
loop_
_entity.id
_entity.type
_entity.pdbx_description
1 polymer ?
#
loop_
_entity_poly.entity_id
_entity_poly.type
_entity_poly.pdbx_seq_one_letter_code
_entity_poly.pdbx_strand_id
1 'polypeptide(L)'
;MCSGSTTHILNGNETLVLKEGDLLFLNQNATQEILPAGEDDVAVNFVILPEFFNVSFSMMQEENVLRDFLLSTLSGGDSLLSFLHFSAKDILPVQNLLENMIWTIYDKHPATNTIVQTTMGLLLMNLSAFAENINKGLPERYDENMIFKVLKYIETGYKTGTLAEISAEINEPAYFVSRLLKKHLNKNFKELLQERKLQQAVFLLKQSTLTVEKIIASVGYDNSSYFHRKFREKYGMSPGEYRRTMV
;
A
#
# COMPACT_ATOMS: atom_id res chain seq x y z
N MET A 1 11.81 15.34 2.26
CA MET A 1 13.00 16.16 2.00
C MET A 1 12.64 17.61 2.23
N CYS A 2 13.31 18.30 3.14
CA CYS A 2 12.95 19.68 3.49
C CYS A 2 13.75 20.72 2.67
N SER A 3 15.01 20.41 2.34
CA SER A 3 15.90 21.30 1.58
C SER A 3 16.97 20.47 0.89
N GLY A 4 17.44 20.90 -0.26
CA GLY A 4 18.49 20.24 -1.02
C GLY A 4 18.08 18.91 -1.67
N SER A 5 18.98 17.93 -1.68
CA SER A 5 18.73 16.60 -2.23
C SER A 5 19.55 15.53 -1.53
N THR A 6 18.99 14.32 -1.39
CA THR A 6 19.71 13.17 -0.85
C THR A 6 19.59 11.97 -1.79
N THR A 7 20.69 11.21 -1.91
CA THR A 7 20.72 10.02 -2.75
C THR A 7 20.60 8.78 -1.87
N HIS A 8 19.66 7.93 -2.22
CA HIS A 8 19.34 6.69 -1.51
C HIS A 8 19.55 5.49 -2.42
N ILE A 9 20.16 4.42 -1.89
CA ILE A 9 20.21 3.12 -2.55
C ILE A 9 19.20 2.23 -1.83
N LEU A 10 18.13 1.87 -2.53
CA LEU A 10 17.04 1.06 -2.01
C LEU A 10 17.22 -0.40 -2.48
N ASN A 11 17.04 -1.35 -1.57
CA ASN A 11 17.12 -2.79 -1.84
C ASN A 11 18.43 -3.22 -2.53
N GLY A 12 19.50 -2.47 -2.30
CA GLY A 12 20.85 -2.76 -2.80
C GLY A 12 21.09 -2.47 -4.29
N ASN A 13 20.07 -2.10 -5.06
CA ASN A 13 20.21 -1.95 -6.51
C ASN A 13 19.42 -0.78 -7.12
N GLU A 14 18.60 -0.09 -6.37
CA GLU A 14 17.77 0.99 -6.88
C GLU A 14 18.23 2.33 -6.32
N THR A 15 18.71 3.20 -7.19
CA THR A 15 19.17 4.54 -6.79
C THR A 15 18.02 5.54 -6.96
N LEU A 16 17.65 6.18 -5.87
CA LEU A 16 16.63 7.23 -5.83
C LEU A 16 17.24 8.52 -5.30
N VAL A 17 17.03 9.62 -6.01
CA VAL A 17 17.39 10.96 -5.55
C VAL A 17 16.13 11.66 -5.05
N LEU A 18 16.06 11.89 -3.74
CA LEU A 18 15.00 12.69 -3.13
C LEU A 18 15.36 14.17 -3.23
N LYS A 19 14.43 14.96 -3.71
CA LYS A 19 14.54 16.42 -3.82
C LYS A 19 13.63 17.09 -2.80
N GLU A 20 13.81 18.38 -2.61
CA GLU A 20 12.92 19.22 -1.79
C GLU A 20 11.44 18.96 -2.13
N GLY A 21 10.63 18.72 -1.11
CA GLY A 21 9.22 18.40 -1.23
C GLY A 21 8.91 16.92 -1.47
N ASP A 22 9.90 16.07 -1.72
CA ASP A 22 9.69 14.64 -1.91
C ASP A 22 9.46 13.93 -0.58
N LEU A 23 8.59 12.89 -0.62
CA LEU A 23 8.37 11.96 0.47
C LEU A 23 8.73 10.54 0.03
N LEU A 24 9.36 9.81 0.93
CA LEU A 24 9.67 8.40 0.76
C LEU A 24 9.06 7.61 1.92
N PHE A 25 8.17 6.68 1.61
CA PHE A 25 7.65 5.70 2.56
C PHE A 25 8.38 4.39 2.36
N LEU A 26 8.91 3.84 3.44
CA LEU A 26 9.57 2.54 3.46
C LEU A 26 8.80 1.59 4.37
N ASN A 27 8.66 0.34 3.96
CA ASN A 27 8.16 -0.71 4.83
C ASN A 27 9.32 -1.47 5.50
N GLN A 28 8.97 -2.41 6.36
CA GLN A 28 9.93 -3.23 7.11
C GLN A 28 10.81 -4.15 6.24
N ASN A 29 10.45 -4.36 4.97
CA ASN A 29 11.19 -5.21 4.03
C ASN A 29 12.16 -4.39 3.17
N ALA A 30 12.08 -3.06 3.23
CA ALA A 30 12.99 -2.18 2.51
C ALA A 30 14.34 -2.12 3.21
N THR A 31 15.41 -2.23 2.43
CA THR A 31 16.75 -1.83 2.88
C THR A 31 17.11 -0.50 2.26
N GLN A 32 17.74 0.37 3.04
CA GLN A 32 18.10 1.71 2.60
C GLN A 32 19.54 2.02 3.01
N GLU A 33 20.31 2.50 2.05
CA GLU A 33 21.60 3.16 2.28
C GLU A 33 21.46 4.61 1.82
N ILE A 34 21.86 5.55 2.67
CA ILE A 34 21.84 6.98 2.35
C ILE A 34 23.28 7.40 2.09
N LEU A 35 23.54 7.90 0.88
CA LEU A 35 24.86 8.43 0.54
C LEU A 35 25.12 9.74 1.29
N PRO A 36 26.40 10.13 1.49
CA PRO A 36 26.72 11.37 2.18
C PRO A 36 25.99 12.57 1.59
N ALA A 37 25.30 13.31 2.44
CA ALA A 37 24.55 14.52 2.12
C ALA A 37 25.47 15.75 2.20
N GLY A 38 25.10 16.82 1.48
CA GLY A 38 25.75 18.13 1.58
C GLY A 38 25.36 18.88 2.87
N GLU A 39 26.06 19.97 3.15
CA GLU A 39 25.83 20.77 4.37
C GLU A 39 24.44 21.43 4.39
N ASP A 40 23.87 21.72 3.21
CA ASP A 40 22.55 22.36 3.07
C ASP A 40 21.40 21.37 2.87
N ASP A 41 21.70 20.07 2.84
CA ASP A 41 20.70 19.03 2.67
C ASP A 41 20.01 18.72 3.99
N VAL A 42 18.68 18.91 4.04
CA VAL A 42 17.88 18.65 5.24
C VAL A 42 16.77 17.67 4.93
N ALA A 43 16.81 16.50 5.59
CA ALA A 43 15.75 15.51 5.55
C ALA A 43 15.24 15.19 6.96
N VAL A 44 13.94 14.99 7.10
CA VAL A 44 13.31 14.54 8.35
C VAL A 44 12.82 13.11 8.18
N ASN A 45 13.27 12.22 9.06
CA ASN A 45 12.84 10.83 9.09
C ASN A 45 11.85 10.60 10.23
N PHE A 46 10.68 10.06 9.90
CA PHE A 46 9.68 9.62 10.86
C PHE A 46 9.71 8.10 10.99
N VAL A 47 9.96 7.60 12.18
CA VAL A 47 9.74 6.17 12.50
C VAL A 47 8.37 6.05 13.13
N ILE A 48 7.46 5.36 12.46
CA ILE A 48 6.05 5.32 12.83
C ILE A 48 5.70 3.90 13.28
N LEU A 49 5.21 3.78 14.51
CA LEU A 49 4.74 2.51 15.06
C LEU A 49 3.34 2.17 14.54
N PRO A 50 3.00 0.87 14.42
CA PRO A 50 1.69 0.44 13.92
C PRO A 50 0.49 1.06 14.63
N GLU A 51 0.56 1.20 15.95
CA GLU A 51 -0.51 1.74 16.77
C GLU A 51 -0.85 3.21 16.43
N PHE A 52 0.11 3.93 15.88
CA PHE A 52 -0.05 5.32 15.48
C PHE A 52 -1.05 5.47 14.32
N PHE A 53 -1.19 4.46 13.47
CA PHE A 53 -2.05 4.51 12.30
C PHE A 53 -3.53 4.26 12.57
N ASN A 54 -3.94 3.86 13.77
CA ASN A 54 -5.33 3.52 14.09
C ASN A 54 -6.31 4.65 13.73
N VAL A 55 -5.98 5.90 14.07
CA VAL A 55 -6.79 7.08 13.73
C VAL A 55 -6.73 7.37 12.23
N SER A 56 -5.54 7.37 11.67
CA SER A 56 -5.29 7.69 10.26
C SER A 56 -6.04 6.74 9.31
N PHE A 57 -6.08 5.44 9.62
CA PHE A 57 -6.81 4.46 8.81
C PHE A 57 -8.32 4.63 8.85
N SER A 58 -8.87 5.06 9.99
CA SER A 58 -10.31 5.34 10.09
C SER A 58 -10.75 6.50 9.17
N MET A 59 -9.82 7.39 8.83
CA MET A 59 -10.05 8.52 7.95
C MET A 59 -9.90 8.16 6.46
N MET A 60 -9.14 7.14 6.12
CA MET A 60 -8.91 6.69 4.74
C MET A 60 -10.04 5.75 4.30
N GLN A 61 -11.07 6.28 3.64
CA GLN A 61 -12.21 5.49 3.17
C GLN A 61 -11.99 4.87 1.79
N GLU A 62 -11.15 5.48 0.95
CA GLU A 62 -10.88 5.02 -0.40
C GLU A 62 -9.81 3.94 -0.43
N GLU A 63 -10.05 2.89 -1.20
CA GLU A 63 -9.07 1.85 -1.49
C GLU A 63 -8.10 2.38 -2.56
N ASN A 64 -6.82 2.50 -2.20
CA ASN A 64 -5.78 2.94 -3.12
C ASN A 64 -4.42 2.33 -2.72
N VAL A 65 -3.44 2.50 -3.62
CA VAL A 65 -2.10 1.94 -3.47
C VAL A 65 -1.40 2.33 -2.18
N LEU A 66 -1.57 3.59 -1.74
CA LEU A 66 -0.98 4.06 -0.49
C LEU A 66 -1.58 3.32 0.70
N ARG A 67 -2.92 3.17 0.73
CA ARG A 67 -3.61 2.42 1.78
C ARG A 67 -3.19 0.96 1.80
N ASP A 68 -3.09 0.32 0.63
CA ASP A 68 -2.68 -1.08 0.53
C ASP A 68 -1.24 -1.29 0.95
N PHE A 69 -0.34 -0.40 0.55
CA PHE A 69 1.03 -0.39 1.01
C PHE A 69 1.12 -0.29 2.54
N LEU A 70 0.37 0.64 3.15
CA LEU A 70 0.34 0.82 4.59
C LEU A 70 -0.30 -0.38 5.31
N LEU A 71 -1.42 -0.91 4.82
CA LEU A 71 -2.08 -2.09 5.40
C LEU A 71 -1.19 -3.33 5.34
N SER A 72 -0.54 -3.59 4.20
CA SER A 72 0.40 -4.70 4.07
C SER A 72 1.60 -4.56 5.00
N THR A 73 2.12 -3.34 5.14
CA THR A 73 3.20 -3.00 6.07
C THR A 73 2.82 -3.31 7.52
N LEU A 74 1.61 -2.92 7.93
CA LEU A 74 1.16 -3.07 9.32
C LEU A 74 0.69 -4.48 9.67
N SER A 75 0.18 -5.23 8.70
CA SER A 75 -0.26 -6.62 8.91
C SER A 75 0.87 -7.64 8.88
N GLY A 76 2.11 -7.21 8.65
CA GLY A 76 3.25 -8.11 8.46
C GLY A 76 3.12 -8.99 7.23
N GLY A 77 2.23 -8.61 6.29
CA GLY A 77 2.03 -9.30 5.02
C GLY A 77 3.19 -9.04 4.05
N ASP A 78 3.32 -9.94 3.06
CA ASP A 78 4.22 -9.71 1.93
C ASP A 78 3.71 -8.52 1.12
N SER A 79 4.24 -7.33 1.39
CA SER A 79 4.00 -6.18 0.53
C SER A 79 4.76 -6.37 -0.78
N LEU A 80 4.06 -6.13 -1.88
CA LEU A 80 4.64 -6.19 -3.22
C LEU A 80 5.60 -5.02 -3.50
N LEU A 81 5.39 -3.93 -2.78
CA LEU A 81 6.23 -2.74 -2.82
C LEU A 81 6.95 -2.61 -1.49
N SER A 82 8.24 -2.45 -1.52
CA SER A 82 9.05 -2.18 -0.32
C SER A 82 9.09 -0.69 0.03
N PHE A 83 8.78 0.17 -0.95
CA PHE A 83 8.73 1.62 -0.76
C PHE A 83 7.74 2.30 -1.70
N LEU A 84 7.34 3.54 -1.34
CA LEU A 84 6.61 4.48 -2.20
C LEU A 84 7.32 5.82 -2.18
N HIS A 85 7.52 6.41 -3.36
CA HIS A 85 8.08 7.74 -3.54
C HIS A 85 7.02 8.70 -4.09
N PHE A 86 6.94 9.88 -3.52
CA PHE A 86 5.99 10.93 -3.88
C PHE A 86 6.74 12.23 -4.13
N SER A 87 6.58 12.80 -5.31
CA SER A 87 6.99 14.17 -5.58
C SER A 87 5.85 15.12 -5.25
N ALA A 88 5.94 15.77 -4.09
CA ALA A 88 4.89 16.61 -3.55
C ALA A 88 5.27 18.08 -3.38
N LYS A 89 6.36 18.55 -4.02
CA LYS A 89 6.86 19.93 -3.92
C LYS A 89 5.77 20.95 -4.23
N ASP A 90 4.98 20.71 -5.26
CA ASP A 90 3.96 21.65 -5.74
C ASP A 90 2.57 21.38 -5.12
N ILE A 91 2.47 20.45 -4.15
CA ILE A 91 1.22 20.12 -3.49
C ILE A 91 1.18 20.82 -2.12
N LEU A 92 0.80 22.09 -2.13
CA LEU A 92 0.80 22.94 -0.94
C LEU A 92 0.07 22.31 0.28
N PRO A 93 -1.11 21.65 0.16
CA PRO A 93 -1.74 21.00 1.30
C PRO A 93 -0.86 19.95 1.96
N VAL A 94 -0.11 19.15 1.17
CA VAL A 94 0.80 18.14 1.68
C VAL A 94 1.98 18.78 2.41
N GLN A 95 2.59 19.82 1.84
CA GLN A 95 3.72 20.52 2.45
C GLN A 95 3.32 21.15 3.78
N ASN A 96 2.19 21.87 3.83
CA ASN A 96 1.69 22.50 5.06
C ASN A 96 1.41 21.48 6.17
N LEU A 97 0.87 20.29 5.85
CA LEU A 97 0.62 19.25 6.84
C LEU A 97 1.92 18.66 7.38
N LEU A 98 2.93 18.47 6.53
CA LEU A 98 4.26 18.02 6.96
C LEU A 98 4.94 19.03 7.88
N GLU A 99 4.94 20.31 7.52
CA GLU A 99 5.48 21.36 8.36
C GLU A 99 4.76 21.44 9.72
N ASN A 100 3.44 21.36 9.70
CA ASN A 100 2.64 21.34 10.93
C ASN A 100 3.02 20.15 11.83
N MET A 101 3.21 18.95 11.26
CA MET A 101 3.64 17.78 12.02
C MET A 101 5.02 17.99 12.66
N ILE A 102 5.99 18.50 11.90
CA ILE A 102 7.35 18.76 12.38
C ILE A 102 7.31 19.75 13.55
N TRP A 103 6.62 20.87 13.38
CA TRP A 103 6.47 21.89 14.43
C TRP A 103 5.77 21.36 15.67
N THR A 104 4.68 20.60 15.51
CA THR A 104 3.93 20.00 16.62
C THR A 104 4.80 19.03 17.45
N ILE A 105 5.65 18.24 16.78
CA ILE A 105 6.57 17.32 17.45
C ILE A 105 7.69 18.11 18.18
N TYR A 106 8.20 19.15 17.52
CA TYR A 106 9.28 19.99 18.09
C TYR A 106 8.81 20.74 19.33
N ASP A 107 7.61 21.34 19.32
CA ASP A 107 7.04 22.16 20.39
C ASP A 107 6.60 21.35 21.63
N LYS A 108 6.53 20.01 21.52
CA LYS A 108 6.18 19.09 22.64
C LYS A 108 4.90 19.46 23.40
N HIS A 109 3.87 19.89 22.68
CA HIS A 109 2.57 20.22 23.26
C HIS A 109 1.92 18.97 23.93
N PRO A 110 1.15 19.11 25.03
CA PRO A 110 0.48 17.96 25.68
C PRO A 110 -0.40 17.11 24.77
N ALA A 111 -1.00 17.71 23.74
CA ALA A 111 -1.82 17.03 22.76
C ALA A 111 -1.06 16.56 21.50
N THR A 112 0.29 16.59 21.50
CA THR A 112 1.13 16.28 20.35
C THR A 112 0.71 14.99 19.66
N ASN A 113 0.53 13.88 20.39
CA ASN A 113 0.19 12.59 19.80
C ASN A 113 -1.13 12.65 19.02
N THR A 114 -2.18 13.25 19.58
CA THR A 114 -3.49 13.35 18.91
C THR A 114 -3.42 14.26 17.69
N ILE A 115 -2.74 15.40 17.79
CA ILE A 115 -2.57 16.34 16.68
C ILE A 115 -1.81 15.67 15.56
N VAL A 116 -0.67 15.04 15.84
CA VAL A 116 0.17 14.40 14.81
C VAL A 116 -0.54 13.21 14.16
N GLN A 117 -1.29 12.39 14.92
CA GLN A 117 -2.11 11.31 14.35
C GLN A 117 -3.20 11.82 13.41
N THR A 118 -3.90 12.89 13.80
CA THR A 118 -4.94 13.50 12.96
C THR A 118 -4.33 14.14 11.71
N THR A 119 -3.22 14.87 11.87
CA THR A 119 -2.51 15.50 10.75
C THR A 119 -1.95 14.44 9.79
N MET A 120 -1.45 13.31 10.29
CA MET A 120 -1.06 12.17 9.47
C MET A 120 -2.25 11.61 8.67
N GLY A 121 -3.43 11.48 9.28
CA GLY A 121 -4.64 11.05 8.58
C GLY A 121 -5.00 12.00 7.44
N LEU A 122 -4.96 13.31 7.68
CA LEU A 122 -5.19 14.34 6.65
C LEU A 122 -4.11 14.29 5.56
N LEU A 123 -2.86 14.08 5.92
CA LEU A 123 -1.75 13.92 4.98
C LEU A 123 -1.98 12.73 4.04
N LEU A 124 -2.32 11.56 4.61
CA LEU A 124 -2.59 10.35 3.82
C LEU A 124 -3.82 10.51 2.92
N MET A 125 -4.87 11.18 3.37
CA MET A 125 -6.03 11.52 2.54
C MET A 125 -5.65 12.44 1.37
N ASN A 126 -4.85 13.47 1.62
CA ASN A 126 -4.37 14.37 0.55
C ASN A 126 -3.47 13.60 -0.43
N LEU A 127 -2.52 12.81 0.04
CA LEU A 127 -1.69 11.97 -0.83
C LEU A 127 -2.54 11.00 -1.66
N SER A 128 -3.61 10.44 -1.08
CA SER A 128 -4.55 9.58 -1.80
C SER A 128 -5.29 10.32 -2.91
N ALA A 129 -5.75 11.55 -2.65
CA ALA A 129 -6.45 12.38 -3.64
C ALA A 129 -5.53 12.77 -4.81
N PHE A 130 -4.23 12.90 -4.56
CA PHE A 130 -3.21 13.18 -5.58
C PHE A 130 -2.51 11.92 -6.11
N ALA A 131 -3.04 10.72 -5.81
CA ALA A 131 -2.44 9.44 -6.20
C ALA A 131 -2.21 9.28 -7.71
N GLU A 132 -2.99 9.94 -8.55
CA GLU A 132 -2.75 9.98 -10.00
C GLU A 132 -1.42 10.69 -10.37
N ASN A 133 -0.94 11.60 -9.53
CA ASN A 133 0.35 12.25 -9.68
C ASN A 133 1.52 11.44 -9.08
N ILE A 134 1.24 10.42 -8.28
CA ILE A 134 2.23 9.51 -7.67
C ILE A 134 2.94 8.66 -8.72
N ASN A 135 2.26 8.34 -9.83
CA ASN A 135 2.83 7.56 -10.94
C ASN A 135 4.05 8.25 -11.62
N LYS A 136 4.37 9.49 -11.28
CA LYS A 136 5.55 10.21 -11.82
C LYS A 136 6.82 9.99 -10.99
N GLY A 137 6.73 9.44 -9.80
CA GLY A 137 7.86 9.17 -8.90
C GLY A 137 8.26 7.71 -8.80
N LEU A 138 7.49 6.79 -9.39
CA LEU A 138 7.93 5.41 -9.53
C LEU A 138 9.04 5.36 -10.59
N PRO A 139 10.13 4.61 -10.35
CA PRO A 139 11.18 4.49 -11.36
C PRO A 139 10.56 4.08 -12.69
N GLU A 140 11.04 4.66 -13.80
CA GLU A 140 10.63 4.37 -15.18
C GLU A 140 11.00 2.94 -15.62
N ARG A 141 10.88 1.97 -14.73
CA ARG A 141 10.99 0.57 -15.11
C ARG A 141 9.65 0.14 -15.63
N TYR A 142 9.61 -0.06 -16.93
CA TYR A 142 8.47 -0.59 -17.67
C TYR A 142 7.81 -1.78 -16.98
N ASP A 143 8.61 -2.71 -16.46
CA ASP A 143 8.18 -3.90 -15.71
C ASP A 143 7.36 -3.55 -14.45
N GLU A 144 7.83 -2.60 -13.66
CA GLU A 144 7.21 -2.20 -12.39
C GLU A 144 5.90 -1.44 -12.59
N ASN A 145 5.88 -0.56 -13.60
CA ASN A 145 4.65 0.16 -13.98
C ASN A 145 3.57 -0.82 -14.49
N MET A 146 3.98 -1.87 -15.24
CA MET A 146 3.05 -2.91 -15.69
C MET A 146 2.51 -3.73 -14.52
N ILE A 147 3.36 -4.15 -13.59
CA ILE A 147 2.94 -4.86 -12.39
C ILE A 147 1.94 -4.01 -11.59
N PHE A 148 2.25 -2.74 -11.41
CA PHE A 148 1.35 -1.80 -10.73
C PHE A 148 -0.03 -1.74 -11.38
N LYS A 149 -0.12 -1.60 -12.70
CA LYS A 149 -1.39 -1.61 -13.42
C LYS A 149 -2.16 -2.92 -13.23
N VAL A 150 -1.46 -4.05 -13.27
CA VAL A 150 -2.08 -5.37 -13.02
C VAL A 150 -2.62 -5.48 -11.60
N LEU A 151 -1.87 -5.02 -10.61
CA LEU A 151 -2.31 -5.04 -9.21
C LEU A 151 -3.50 -4.12 -8.96
N LYS A 152 -3.47 -2.91 -9.52
CA LYS A 152 -4.62 -1.97 -9.47
C LYS A 152 -5.86 -2.58 -10.11
N TYR A 153 -5.71 -3.26 -11.24
CA TYR A 153 -6.82 -3.97 -11.88
C TYR A 153 -7.36 -5.10 -11.00
N ILE A 154 -6.48 -5.91 -10.37
CA ILE A 154 -6.90 -6.96 -9.42
C ILE A 154 -7.65 -6.34 -8.25
N GLU A 155 -7.20 -5.20 -7.73
CA GLU A 155 -7.80 -4.52 -6.59
C GLU A 155 -9.28 -4.17 -6.84
N THR A 156 -9.58 -3.60 -7.98
CA THR A 156 -10.93 -3.17 -8.34
C THR A 156 -11.76 -4.29 -8.99
N GLY A 157 -11.12 -5.15 -9.77
CA GLY A 157 -11.73 -6.22 -10.56
C GLY A 157 -11.67 -7.63 -9.97
N TYR A 158 -11.26 -7.80 -8.72
CA TYR A 158 -10.97 -9.12 -8.13
C TYR A 158 -12.12 -10.14 -8.22
N LYS A 159 -13.38 -9.70 -8.34
CA LYS A 159 -14.54 -10.62 -8.41
C LYS A 159 -14.57 -11.40 -9.72
N THR A 160 -14.40 -10.73 -10.82
CA THR A 160 -14.63 -11.26 -12.19
C THR A 160 -13.46 -11.03 -13.14
N GLY A 161 -12.45 -10.26 -12.73
CA GLY A 161 -11.35 -9.86 -13.58
C GLY A 161 -10.56 -11.03 -14.16
N THR A 162 -10.10 -10.87 -15.40
CA THR A 162 -9.34 -11.88 -16.14
C THR A 162 -7.98 -11.35 -16.59
N LEU A 163 -7.03 -12.28 -16.75
CA LEU A 163 -5.72 -11.93 -17.31
C LEU A 163 -5.84 -11.37 -18.73
N ALA A 164 -6.80 -11.85 -19.51
CA ALA A 164 -7.02 -11.38 -20.89
C ALA A 164 -7.48 -9.92 -20.93
N GLU A 165 -8.39 -9.52 -20.03
CA GLU A 165 -8.87 -8.14 -19.94
C GLU A 165 -7.75 -7.18 -19.58
N ILE A 166 -6.99 -7.45 -18.50
CA ILE A 166 -5.89 -6.56 -18.11
C ILE A 166 -4.78 -6.54 -19.17
N SER A 167 -4.51 -7.67 -19.83
CA SER A 167 -3.52 -7.72 -20.92
C SER A 167 -3.92 -6.83 -22.09
N ALA A 168 -5.22 -6.79 -22.43
CA ALA A 168 -5.75 -5.90 -23.45
C ALA A 168 -5.69 -4.41 -22.99
N GLU A 169 -6.04 -4.12 -21.75
CA GLU A 169 -6.00 -2.76 -21.18
C GLU A 169 -4.60 -2.15 -21.20
N ILE A 170 -3.59 -2.94 -20.83
CA ILE A 170 -2.19 -2.47 -20.81
C ILE A 170 -1.48 -2.63 -22.16
N ASN A 171 -2.19 -3.17 -23.18
CA ASN A 171 -1.68 -3.44 -24.52
C ASN A 171 -0.45 -4.37 -24.53
N GLU A 172 -0.46 -5.40 -23.68
CA GLU A 172 0.60 -6.39 -23.55
C GLU A 172 0.07 -7.82 -23.67
N PRO A 173 0.81 -8.75 -24.29
CA PRO A 173 0.38 -10.14 -24.38
C PRO A 173 0.27 -10.81 -22.99
N ALA A 174 -0.74 -11.66 -22.79
CA ALA A 174 -1.00 -12.37 -21.53
C ALA A 174 0.22 -13.20 -21.04
N TYR A 175 1.00 -13.77 -21.96
CA TYR A 175 2.22 -14.51 -21.57
C TYR A 175 3.29 -13.59 -21.00
N PHE A 176 3.40 -12.35 -21.51
CA PHE A 176 4.34 -11.34 -20.99
C PHE A 176 3.95 -10.94 -19.57
N VAL A 177 2.67 -10.59 -19.35
CA VAL A 177 2.14 -10.27 -18.03
C VAL A 177 2.36 -11.41 -17.03
N SER A 178 2.05 -12.66 -17.45
CA SER A 178 2.26 -13.83 -16.58
C SER A 178 3.72 -14.03 -16.21
N ARG A 179 4.65 -13.85 -17.16
CA ARG A 179 6.10 -13.94 -16.92
C ARG A 179 6.57 -12.84 -15.97
N LEU A 180 6.06 -11.63 -16.17
CA LEU A 180 6.37 -10.47 -15.36
C LEU A 180 5.95 -10.69 -13.88
N LEU A 181 4.70 -11.12 -13.67
CA LEU A 181 4.18 -11.44 -12.34
C LEU A 181 5.00 -12.56 -11.67
N LYS A 182 5.35 -13.61 -12.44
CA LYS A 182 6.16 -14.71 -11.90
C LYS A 182 7.57 -14.27 -11.54
N LYS A 183 8.19 -13.42 -12.39
CA LYS A 183 9.56 -12.91 -12.18
C LYS A 183 9.66 -12.04 -10.91
N HIS A 184 8.71 -11.12 -10.72
CA HIS A 184 8.80 -10.11 -9.67
C HIS A 184 8.05 -10.49 -8.38
N LEU A 185 6.94 -11.24 -8.49
CA LEU A 185 6.07 -11.56 -7.35
C LEU A 185 6.09 -13.04 -6.98
N ASN A 186 6.78 -13.86 -7.77
CA ASN A 186 6.73 -15.32 -7.67
C ASN A 186 5.32 -15.93 -7.68
N LYS A 187 4.33 -15.17 -8.13
CA LYS A 187 2.90 -15.54 -8.18
C LYS A 187 2.36 -15.39 -9.59
N ASN A 188 1.30 -16.14 -9.92
CA ASN A 188 0.54 -15.92 -11.14
C ASN A 188 -0.70 -15.05 -10.87
N PHE A 189 -1.33 -14.55 -11.93
CA PHE A 189 -2.51 -13.69 -11.85
C PHE A 189 -3.66 -14.31 -11.04
N LYS A 190 -3.92 -15.60 -11.22
CA LYS A 190 -4.98 -16.31 -10.50
C LYS A 190 -4.71 -16.42 -9.00
N GLU A 191 -3.47 -16.62 -8.62
CA GLU A 191 -3.03 -16.64 -7.21
C GLU A 191 -3.24 -15.27 -6.56
N LEU A 192 -2.84 -14.18 -7.24
CA LEU A 192 -3.04 -12.81 -6.76
C LEU A 192 -4.53 -12.48 -6.60
N LEU A 193 -5.34 -12.81 -7.61
CA LEU A 193 -6.79 -12.61 -7.56
C LEU A 193 -7.43 -13.38 -6.39
N GLN A 194 -7.01 -14.62 -6.17
CA GLN A 194 -7.49 -15.45 -5.07
C GLN A 194 -7.10 -14.88 -3.71
N GLU A 195 -5.87 -14.39 -3.58
CA GLU A 195 -5.43 -13.72 -2.36
C GLU A 195 -6.27 -12.50 -2.05
N ARG A 196 -6.54 -11.66 -3.05
CA ARG A 196 -7.38 -10.47 -2.87
C ARG A 196 -8.81 -10.82 -2.45
N LYS A 197 -9.42 -11.84 -3.07
CA LYS A 197 -10.74 -12.36 -2.65
C LYS A 197 -10.75 -12.79 -1.18
N LEU A 198 -9.72 -13.52 -0.74
CA LEU A 198 -9.62 -13.98 0.65
C LEU A 198 -9.39 -12.82 1.63
N GLN A 199 -8.58 -11.82 1.26
CA GLN A 199 -8.37 -10.61 2.07
C GLN A 199 -9.68 -9.84 2.26
N GLN A 200 -10.45 -9.66 1.17
CA GLN A 200 -11.75 -9.01 1.23
C GLN A 200 -12.76 -9.80 2.07
N ALA A 201 -12.70 -11.14 2.00
CA ALA A 201 -13.53 -11.98 2.87
C ALA A 201 -13.19 -11.78 4.35
N VAL A 202 -11.90 -11.71 4.70
CA VAL A 202 -11.45 -11.41 6.08
C VAL A 202 -11.94 -10.04 6.53
N PHE A 203 -11.85 -9.03 5.67
CA PHE A 203 -12.38 -7.70 5.98
C PHE A 203 -13.87 -7.76 6.30
N LEU A 204 -14.67 -8.43 5.46
CA LEU A 204 -16.12 -8.57 5.68
C LEU A 204 -16.46 -9.43 6.92
N LEU A 205 -15.65 -10.45 7.22
CA LEU A 205 -15.82 -11.24 8.45
C LEU A 205 -15.64 -10.40 9.71
N LYS A 206 -14.73 -9.42 9.68
CA LYS A 206 -14.43 -8.51 10.80
C LYS A 206 -15.42 -7.35 10.91
N GLN A 207 -15.81 -6.77 9.79
CA GLN A 207 -16.52 -5.49 9.73
C GLN A 207 -18.02 -5.61 9.47
N SER A 208 -18.55 -6.82 9.28
CA SER A 208 -19.96 -7.00 8.97
C SER A 208 -20.62 -8.15 9.71
N THR A 209 -21.95 -8.09 9.83
CA THR A 209 -22.81 -9.17 10.36
C THR A 209 -23.30 -10.13 9.27
N LEU A 210 -22.79 -10.02 8.03
CA LEU A 210 -23.17 -10.90 6.92
C LEU A 210 -22.86 -12.35 7.24
N THR A 211 -23.73 -13.27 6.80
CA THR A 211 -23.44 -14.70 6.92
C THR A 211 -22.21 -15.10 6.08
N VAL A 212 -21.54 -16.18 6.44
CA VAL A 212 -20.35 -16.65 5.70
C VAL A 212 -20.72 -16.91 4.23
N GLU A 213 -21.88 -17.48 3.96
CA GLU A 213 -22.38 -17.74 2.59
C GLU A 213 -22.53 -16.45 1.77
N LYS A 214 -23.08 -15.39 2.39
CA LYS A 214 -23.21 -14.09 1.74
C LYS A 214 -21.85 -13.46 1.47
N ILE A 215 -20.91 -13.61 2.38
CA ILE A 215 -19.53 -13.14 2.19
C ILE A 215 -18.88 -13.88 1.01
N ILE A 216 -18.98 -15.23 0.96
CA ILE A 216 -18.44 -16.06 -0.13
C ILE A 216 -18.95 -15.55 -1.50
N ALA A 217 -20.25 -15.35 -1.62
CA ALA A 217 -20.86 -14.84 -2.85
C ALA A 217 -20.39 -13.42 -3.16
N SER A 218 -20.31 -12.53 -2.14
CA SER A 218 -19.94 -11.12 -2.32
C SER A 218 -18.49 -10.95 -2.80
N VAL A 219 -17.59 -11.86 -2.45
CA VAL A 219 -16.19 -11.83 -2.90
C VAL A 219 -15.94 -12.60 -4.21
N GLY A 220 -17.01 -13.07 -4.86
CA GLY A 220 -16.93 -13.68 -6.19
C GLY A 220 -16.45 -15.14 -6.18
N TYR A 221 -16.91 -15.95 -5.20
CA TYR A 221 -16.78 -17.40 -5.24
C TYR A 221 -18.14 -18.05 -5.51
N ASP A 222 -18.20 -18.87 -6.55
CA ASP A 222 -19.39 -19.67 -6.89
C ASP A 222 -19.41 -21.00 -6.12
N ASN A 223 -18.24 -21.51 -5.72
CA ASN A 223 -18.10 -22.77 -5.01
C ASN A 223 -17.66 -22.56 -3.56
N SER A 224 -18.62 -22.73 -2.65
CA SER A 224 -18.40 -22.55 -1.21
C SER A 224 -17.36 -23.55 -0.64
N SER A 225 -17.38 -24.81 -1.07
CA SER A 225 -16.43 -25.83 -0.60
C SER A 225 -14.99 -25.49 -1.00
N TYR A 226 -14.81 -24.96 -2.22
CA TYR A 226 -13.49 -24.50 -2.69
C TYR A 226 -13.00 -23.31 -1.87
N PHE A 227 -13.89 -22.33 -1.59
CA PHE A 227 -13.55 -21.19 -0.73
C PHE A 227 -13.12 -21.65 0.67
N HIS A 228 -13.92 -22.50 1.34
CA HIS A 228 -13.59 -23.00 2.69
C HIS A 228 -12.23 -23.70 2.74
N ARG A 229 -11.91 -24.50 1.74
CA ARG A 229 -10.61 -25.15 1.63
C ARG A 229 -9.49 -24.12 1.51
N LYS A 230 -9.62 -23.13 0.59
CA LYS A 230 -8.61 -22.09 0.36
C LYS A 230 -8.44 -21.15 1.55
N PHE A 231 -9.53 -20.84 2.22
CA PHE A 231 -9.48 -20.04 3.44
C PHE A 231 -8.72 -20.76 4.55
N ARG A 232 -9.02 -22.07 4.76
CA ARG A 232 -8.30 -22.87 5.75
C ARG A 232 -6.82 -23.07 5.40
N GLU A 233 -6.50 -23.28 4.13
CA GLU A 233 -5.11 -23.37 3.66
C GLU A 233 -4.32 -22.10 4.03
N LYS A 234 -4.94 -20.92 3.92
CA LYS A 234 -4.26 -19.64 4.16
C LYS A 234 -4.26 -19.21 5.64
N TYR A 235 -5.36 -19.42 6.36
CA TYR A 235 -5.54 -18.88 7.72
C TYR A 235 -5.56 -19.96 8.82
N GLY A 236 -5.39 -21.21 8.48
CA GLY A 236 -5.33 -22.34 9.45
C GLY A 236 -6.68 -22.77 10.03
N MET A 237 -7.76 -22.02 9.79
CA MET A 237 -9.08 -22.24 10.37
C MET A 237 -10.21 -21.92 9.39
N SER A 238 -11.44 -22.31 9.71
CA SER A 238 -12.60 -21.98 8.90
C SER A 238 -12.99 -20.50 9.04
N PRO A 239 -13.73 -19.91 8.07
CA PRO A 239 -14.21 -18.54 8.16
C PRO A 239 -15.07 -18.26 9.39
N GLY A 240 -15.89 -19.23 9.80
CA GLY A 240 -16.72 -19.11 11.00
C GLY A 240 -15.92 -19.14 12.29
N GLU A 241 -14.87 -19.96 12.36
CA GLU A 241 -13.92 -19.97 13.48
C GLU A 241 -13.16 -18.65 13.52
N TYR A 242 -12.66 -18.19 12.37
CA TYR A 242 -11.93 -16.91 12.24
C TYR A 242 -12.75 -15.74 12.78
N ARG A 243 -14.04 -15.64 12.44
CA ARG A 243 -14.93 -14.59 12.98
C ARG A 243 -15.01 -14.64 14.51
N ARG A 244 -15.10 -15.84 15.10
CA ARG A 244 -15.22 -16.01 16.56
C ARG A 244 -13.95 -15.63 17.33
N THR A 245 -12.78 -15.70 16.72
CA THR A 245 -11.52 -15.28 17.35
C THR A 245 -11.37 -13.76 17.43
N MET A 246 -12.27 -12.99 16.79
CA MET A 246 -12.21 -11.54 16.70
C MET A 246 -13.28 -10.81 17.55
N VAL A 247 -14.12 -11.59 18.26
CA VAL A 247 -15.14 -11.08 19.22
C VAL A 247 -14.55 -11.15 20.68
#